data_c2dbe350987b4a406ad8b0e9d3a3f2bc
#
_entry.id   c2dbe350987b4a406ad8b0e9d3a3f2bc
#
_cell.length_a   1.000
_cell.length_b   1.000
_cell.length_c   1.000
_cell.angle_alpha   90.00
_cell.angle_beta   90.00
_cell.angle_gamma   90.00
#
_symmetry.space_group_name_H-M   'P 1'
#
loop_
_entity.id
_entity.type
_entity.pdbx_description
1 polymer ?
#
loop_
_entity_poly.entity_id
_entity_poly.type
_entity_poly.pdbx_seq_one_letter_code
_entity_poly.pdbx_strand_id
1 'polypeptide(L)'
;MVNWCQTGAPANTGLSPFEDGTGAGRTAMGVLVPAANFQSAVSQGLTTGASGVTFLLSDDYGQPGVAGGVGVALSKTDGSALNFLGNEQVTGGGAAAGWYPVLQGATHAGQSGGITSYTKRLNATLTRIPGRSVTPGRLNARAQVVIRVQ
;
A
#
# COMPACT_ATOMS: atom_id res chain seq x y z
N MET A 1 -1.80 11.27 1.62
CA MET A 1 -1.28 11.97 0.41
C MET A 1 0.22 11.72 0.30
N VAL A 2 0.71 11.34 -0.88
CA VAL A 2 2.13 11.12 -1.13
C VAL A 2 2.59 12.14 -2.16
N ASN A 3 3.66 12.86 -1.88
CA ASN A 3 4.30 13.78 -2.81
C ASN A 3 5.53 13.12 -3.41
N TRP A 4 5.64 13.19 -4.72
CA TRP A 4 6.78 12.68 -5.47
C TRP A 4 7.39 13.80 -6.31
N CYS A 5 8.70 13.93 -6.26
CA CYS A 5 9.45 14.89 -7.05
C CYS A 5 10.50 14.15 -7.89
N GLN A 6 10.61 14.51 -9.15
CA GLN A 6 11.65 13.95 -10.02
C GLN A 6 12.21 15.01 -10.95
N THR A 7 13.45 14.80 -11.38
CA THR A 7 14.12 15.65 -12.36
C THR A 7 13.79 15.16 -13.77
N GLY A 8 13.45 16.07 -14.67
CA GLY A 8 13.17 15.76 -16.06
C GLY A 8 11.73 15.30 -16.32
N ALA A 9 11.52 14.59 -17.43
CA ALA A 9 10.21 14.08 -17.82
C ALA A 9 9.75 12.94 -16.92
N PRO A 10 8.43 12.82 -16.69
CA PRO A 10 7.90 11.70 -15.91
C PRO A 10 8.24 10.37 -16.59
N ALA A 11 8.78 9.46 -15.79
CA ALA A 11 9.05 8.09 -16.21
C ALA A 11 8.06 7.13 -15.56
N ASN A 12 7.87 5.97 -16.17
CA ASN A 12 7.17 4.83 -15.56
C ASN A 12 5.69 5.04 -15.24
N THR A 13 5.05 6.01 -15.86
CA THR A 13 3.60 6.14 -15.76
C THR A 13 2.93 4.96 -16.45
N GLY A 14 2.03 4.28 -15.74
CA GLY A 14 1.27 3.16 -16.29
C GLY A 14 2.04 1.85 -16.47
N LEU A 15 3.31 1.78 -16.06
CA LEU A 15 4.07 0.53 -16.08
C LEU A 15 3.85 -0.28 -14.81
N SER A 16 3.80 -1.60 -14.95
CA SER A 16 3.80 -2.50 -13.80
C SER A 16 5.11 -2.40 -13.04
N PRO A 17 5.06 -2.12 -11.74
CA PRO A 17 6.26 -2.07 -10.93
C PRO A 17 6.80 -3.48 -10.69
N PHE A 18 8.00 -3.76 -11.12
CA PHE A 18 8.73 -4.99 -10.85
C PHE A 18 8.07 -6.32 -11.28
N GLU A 19 6.95 -6.29 -12.00
CA GLU A 19 6.22 -7.52 -12.37
C GLU A 19 6.99 -8.41 -13.34
N ASP A 20 7.65 -7.81 -14.29
CA ASP A 20 8.29 -8.51 -15.40
C ASP A 20 9.81 -8.66 -15.26
N GLY A 21 10.37 -8.19 -14.15
CA GLY A 21 11.82 -8.20 -13.95
C GLY A 21 12.63 -7.27 -14.85
N THR A 22 11.98 -6.55 -15.77
CA THR A 22 12.63 -5.61 -16.69
C THR A 22 12.60 -4.17 -16.17
N GLY A 23 12.68 -4.02 -14.87
CA GLY A 23 12.35 -2.79 -14.16
C GLY A 23 13.34 -1.63 -14.23
N ALA A 24 14.36 -1.68 -15.10
CA ALA A 24 15.35 -0.59 -15.19
C ALA A 24 14.66 0.78 -15.38
N GLY A 25 14.95 1.70 -14.50
CA GLY A 25 14.34 3.03 -14.48
C GLY A 25 12.90 3.09 -13.98
N ARG A 26 12.35 2.01 -13.47
CA ARG A 26 10.99 1.97 -12.90
C ARG A 26 11.00 2.37 -11.43
N THR A 27 9.93 3.02 -11.03
CA THR A 27 9.73 3.45 -9.64
C THR A 27 8.40 2.93 -9.15
N ALA A 28 8.45 2.13 -8.10
CA ALA A 28 7.27 1.57 -7.46
C ALA A 28 7.05 2.15 -6.07
N MET A 29 5.79 2.21 -5.68
CA MET A 29 5.36 2.61 -4.36
C MET A 29 4.55 1.48 -3.72
N GLY A 30 4.76 1.26 -2.44
CA GLY A 30 3.94 0.38 -1.62
C GLY A 30 3.64 1.01 -0.27
N VAL A 31 2.58 0.56 0.37
CA VAL A 31 2.25 0.92 1.75
C VAL A 31 2.55 -0.30 2.61
N LEU A 32 3.71 -0.29 3.25
CA LEU A 32 4.25 -1.42 4.00
C LEU A 32 3.60 -1.50 5.38
N VAL A 33 3.11 -2.68 5.74
CA VAL A 33 2.66 -2.97 7.09
C VAL A 33 3.82 -3.41 7.98
N PRO A 34 3.76 -3.18 9.31
CA PRO A 34 4.77 -3.73 10.22
C PRO A 34 4.81 -5.26 10.20
N ALA A 35 5.96 -5.85 10.50
CA ALA A 35 6.13 -7.31 10.46
C ALA A 35 5.13 -8.05 11.37
N ALA A 36 4.85 -7.54 12.56
CA ALA A 36 3.85 -8.13 13.45
C ALA A 36 2.44 -8.06 12.87
N ASN A 37 2.10 -6.98 12.17
CA ASN A 37 0.83 -6.82 11.47
C ASN A 37 0.71 -7.80 10.30
N PHE A 38 1.79 -7.99 9.54
CA PHE A 38 1.86 -9.01 8.49
C PHE A 38 1.60 -10.41 9.05
N GLN A 39 2.21 -10.78 10.17
CA GLN A 39 1.99 -12.08 10.81
C GLN A 39 0.51 -12.24 11.25
N SER A 40 -0.08 -11.20 11.81
CA SER A 40 -1.51 -11.21 12.15
C SER A 40 -2.39 -11.38 10.90
N ALA A 41 -2.07 -10.70 9.82
CA ALA A 41 -2.80 -10.83 8.55
C ALA A 41 -2.67 -12.26 7.97
N VAL A 42 -1.48 -12.86 8.04
CA VAL A 42 -1.27 -14.27 7.64
C VAL A 42 -2.14 -15.21 8.46
N SER A 43 -2.14 -15.08 9.78
CA SER A 43 -2.93 -15.94 10.67
C SER A 43 -4.44 -15.76 10.47
N GLN A 44 -4.89 -14.61 10.00
CA GLN A 44 -6.28 -14.30 9.69
C GLN A 44 -6.69 -14.64 8.24
N GLY A 45 -5.76 -15.11 7.41
CA GLY A 45 -6.04 -15.39 5.99
C GLY A 45 -6.28 -14.14 5.15
N LEU A 46 -5.70 -13.01 5.52
CA LEU A 46 -5.88 -11.70 4.88
C LEU A 46 -4.72 -11.33 3.96
N THR A 47 -4.06 -12.30 3.38
CA THR A 47 -2.96 -12.10 2.45
C THR A 47 -3.33 -12.55 1.04
N THR A 48 -2.67 -11.96 0.06
CA THR A 48 -2.70 -12.43 -1.33
C THR A 48 -1.59 -13.46 -1.56
N GLY A 49 -1.68 -14.22 -2.62
CA GLY A 49 -0.68 -15.22 -2.99
C GLY A 49 0.72 -14.66 -3.26
N ALA A 50 0.84 -13.33 -3.42
CA ALA A 50 2.10 -12.63 -3.67
C ALA A 50 2.60 -11.81 -2.46
N SER A 51 2.22 -12.17 -1.24
CA SER A 51 2.58 -11.48 0.01
C SER A 51 1.96 -10.07 0.20
N GLY A 52 0.97 -9.70 -0.59
CA GLY A 52 0.18 -8.51 -0.33
C GLY A 52 -0.75 -8.72 0.88
N VAL A 53 -1.17 -7.66 1.51
CA VAL A 53 -2.10 -7.67 2.65
C VAL A 53 -3.35 -6.87 2.29
N THR A 54 -4.53 -7.47 2.49
CA THR A 54 -5.79 -6.86 2.10
C THR A 54 -6.33 -5.85 3.11
N PHE A 55 -6.00 -6.03 4.39
CA PHE A 55 -6.40 -5.14 5.49
C PHE A 55 -5.22 -4.89 6.42
N LEU A 56 -5.03 -3.64 6.80
CA LEU A 56 -4.16 -3.28 7.91
C LEU A 56 -4.94 -3.46 9.20
N LEU A 57 -4.47 -4.34 10.07
CA LEU A 57 -5.07 -4.64 11.37
C LEU A 57 -4.53 -3.69 12.45
N SER A 58 -5.15 -3.71 13.63
CA SER A 58 -4.56 -3.05 14.80
C SER A 58 -3.19 -3.67 15.13
N ASP A 59 -2.25 -2.88 15.59
CA ASP A 59 -0.88 -3.33 15.92
C ASP A 59 -0.90 -4.48 16.97
N ASP A 60 -1.89 -4.49 17.84
CA ASP A 60 -2.09 -5.48 18.90
C ASP A 60 -3.36 -6.32 18.66
N TYR A 61 -3.68 -6.62 17.41
CA TYR A 61 -4.86 -7.38 17.01
C TYR A 61 -4.95 -8.73 17.74
N GLY A 62 -6.13 -9.03 18.28
CA GLY A 62 -6.38 -10.24 19.04
C GLY A 62 -6.16 -10.11 20.55
N GLN A 63 -5.64 -8.98 21.03
CA GLN A 63 -5.47 -8.73 22.46
C GLN A 63 -6.79 -8.20 23.09
N PRO A 64 -6.98 -8.40 24.41
CA PRO A 64 -8.14 -7.85 25.10
C PRO A 64 -8.27 -6.33 24.94
N GLY A 65 -9.49 -5.84 24.71
CA GLY A 65 -9.76 -4.42 24.52
C GLY A 65 -9.38 -3.85 23.14
N VAL A 66 -8.95 -4.70 22.22
CA VAL A 66 -8.67 -4.32 20.84
C VAL A 66 -9.85 -4.70 19.95
N ALA A 67 -10.23 -3.81 19.05
CA ALA A 67 -11.33 -4.05 18.11
C ALA A 67 -11.02 -5.26 17.23
N GLY A 68 -11.96 -6.17 17.15
CA GLY A 68 -11.88 -7.35 16.31
C GLY A 68 -12.82 -7.28 15.10
N GLY A 69 -12.53 -8.03 14.03
CA GLY A 69 -13.35 -8.10 12.83
C GLY A 69 -13.37 -6.83 11.99
N VAL A 70 -12.50 -5.89 12.28
CA VAL A 70 -12.33 -4.63 11.53
C VAL A 70 -10.86 -4.45 11.15
N GLY A 71 -10.64 -3.71 10.06
CA GLY A 71 -9.32 -3.34 9.60
C GLY A 71 -9.39 -2.12 8.70
N VAL A 72 -8.25 -1.56 8.37
CA VAL A 72 -8.16 -0.46 7.42
C VAL A 72 -7.95 -1.03 6.03
N ALA A 73 -8.84 -0.69 5.11
CA ALA A 73 -8.73 -0.99 3.69
C ALA A 73 -8.10 0.18 2.94
N LEU A 74 -7.24 -0.11 1.99
CA LEU A 74 -6.60 0.87 1.13
C LEU A 74 -7.30 0.89 -0.23
N SER A 75 -7.52 2.08 -0.79
CA SER A 75 -8.10 2.23 -2.12
C SER A 75 -7.55 3.45 -2.85
N LYS A 76 -7.70 3.44 -4.17
CA LYS A 76 -7.54 4.62 -5.01
C LYS A 76 -8.68 5.61 -4.78
N THR A 77 -8.55 6.81 -5.35
CA THR A 77 -9.59 7.83 -5.28
C THR A 77 -10.87 7.45 -6.01
N ASP A 78 -10.81 6.54 -6.97
CA ASP A 78 -11.97 5.98 -7.67
C ASP A 78 -12.66 4.83 -6.91
N GLY A 79 -12.18 4.48 -5.72
CA GLY A 79 -12.70 3.39 -4.89
C GLY A 79 -12.12 2.01 -5.19
N SER A 80 -11.26 1.87 -6.22
CA SER A 80 -10.60 0.60 -6.53
C SER A 80 -9.73 0.15 -5.37
N ALA A 81 -9.91 -1.09 -4.90
CA ALA A 81 -9.15 -1.66 -3.80
C ALA A 81 -7.66 -1.77 -4.14
N LEU A 82 -6.83 -1.48 -3.16
CA LEU A 82 -5.39 -1.67 -3.20
C LEU A 82 -4.96 -2.61 -2.08
N ASN A 83 -3.88 -3.35 -2.32
CA ASN A 83 -3.24 -4.15 -1.28
C ASN A 83 -2.15 -3.35 -0.57
N PHE A 84 -1.96 -3.64 0.71
CA PHE A 84 -0.77 -3.22 1.43
C PHE A 84 0.41 -4.13 1.06
N LEU A 85 1.60 -3.61 1.15
CA LEU A 85 2.83 -4.36 1.00
C LEU A 85 3.12 -5.09 2.32
N GLY A 86 3.23 -6.40 2.26
CA GLY A 86 3.54 -7.22 3.44
C GLY A 86 5.03 -7.39 3.69
N ASN A 87 5.81 -7.37 2.61
CA ASN A 87 7.27 -7.53 2.70
C ASN A 87 7.95 -6.74 1.56
N GLU A 88 8.76 -5.76 1.92
CA GLU A 88 9.48 -4.91 0.97
C GLU A 88 10.59 -5.62 0.18
N GLN A 89 11.04 -6.80 0.64
CA GLN A 89 12.04 -7.59 -0.06
C GLN A 89 11.46 -8.34 -1.28
N VAL A 90 10.15 -8.50 -1.31
CA VAL A 90 9.45 -9.11 -2.45
C VAL A 90 9.29 -8.05 -3.53
N THR A 91 10.01 -8.20 -4.64
CA THR A 91 9.98 -7.24 -5.76
C THR A 91 9.11 -7.71 -6.93
N GLY A 92 8.63 -8.94 -6.90
CA GLY A 92 7.68 -9.47 -7.87
C GLY A 92 6.22 -9.33 -7.41
N GLY A 93 5.29 -9.77 -8.24
CA GLY A 93 3.87 -9.84 -7.93
C GLY A 93 3.09 -8.53 -8.10
N GLY A 94 3.74 -7.43 -8.41
CA GLY A 94 3.11 -6.16 -8.73
C GLY A 94 2.01 -5.74 -7.75
N ALA A 95 0.82 -5.43 -8.26
CA ALA A 95 -0.33 -4.99 -7.46
C ALA A 95 -0.81 -6.05 -6.44
N ALA A 96 -0.67 -7.34 -6.75
CA ALA A 96 -1.02 -8.40 -5.82
C ALA A 96 -0.10 -8.41 -4.59
N ALA A 97 1.16 -8.03 -4.74
CA ALA A 97 2.10 -7.89 -3.63
C ALA A 97 1.98 -6.54 -2.90
N GLY A 98 1.27 -5.58 -3.46
CA GLY A 98 1.11 -4.23 -2.92
C GLY A 98 2.05 -3.19 -3.56
N TRP A 99 2.68 -3.52 -4.70
CA TRP A 99 3.48 -2.58 -5.46
C TRP A 99 2.67 -1.90 -6.56
N TYR A 100 2.80 -0.59 -6.67
CA TYR A 100 2.10 0.22 -7.66
C TYR A 100 3.06 1.22 -8.31
N PRO A 101 2.90 1.54 -9.63
CA PRO A 101 3.69 2.59 -10.26
C PRO A 101 3.48 3.93 -9.53
N VAL A 102 4.56 4.60 -9.15
CA VAL A 102 4.48 5.80 -8.32
C VAL A 102 3.68 6.92 -9.00
N LEU A 103 3.81 7.08 -10.30
CA LEU A 103 3.13 8.15 -11.04
C LEU A 103 1.77 7.77 -11.62
N GLN A 104 1.39 6.48 -11.60
CA GLN A 104 0.06 6.07 -12.07
C GLN A 104 -1.02 6.66 -11.16
N GLY A 105 -1.93 7.43 -11.76
CA GLY A 105 -2.98 8.13 -11.03
C GLY A 105 -2.49 9.30 -10.16
N ALA A 106 -1.23 9.71 -10.34
CA ALA A 106 -0.72 10.93 -9.72
C ALA A 106 -1.15 12.18 -10.48
N THR A 107 -1.29 13.29 -9.78
CA THR A 107 -1.60 14.60 -10.34
C THR A 107 -0.32 15.43 -10.41
N HIS A 108 -0.04 16.03 -11.56
CA HIS A 108 1.05 16.97 -11.71
C HIS A 108 0.79 18.20 -10.83
N ALA A 109 1.72 18.52 -9.95
CA ALA A 109 1.58 19.60 -8.97
C ALA A 109 2.38 20.86 -9.34
N GLY A 110 3.26 20.78 -10.34
CA GLY A 110 4.07 21.91 -10.80
C GLY A 110 5.51 21.54 -11.13
N GLN A 111 6.24 22.51 -11.67
CA GLN A 111 7.65 22.38 -11.99
C GLN A 111 8.40 23.63 -11.52
N SER A 112 9.55 23.43 -10.90
CA SER A 112 10.44 24.50 -10.48
C SER A 112 11.90 24.02 -10.47
N GLY A 113 12.82 24.83 -10.98
CA GLY A 113 14.25 24.51 -10.96
C GLY A 113 14.62 23.18 -11.66
N GLY A 114 13.89 22.78 -12.69
CA GLY A 114 14.07 21.49 -13.37
C GLY A 114 13.48 20.28 -12.63
N ILE A 115 12.79 20.51 -11.51
CA ILE A 115 12.16 19.46 -10.72
C ILE A 115 10.65 19.50 -10.99
N THR A 116 10.09 18.36 -11.37
CA THR A 116 8.65 18.17 -11.56
C THR A 116 8.06 17.49 -10.33
N SER A 117 7.01 18.06 -9.78
CA SER A 117 6.33 17.57 -8.58
C SER A 117 5.00 16.91 -8.92
N TYR A 118 4.69 15.83 -8.25
CA TYR A 118 3.45 15.09 -8.40
C TYR A 118 2.83 14.81 -7.02
N THR A 119 1.51 14.75 -7.00
CA THR A 119 0.75 14.37 -5.80
C THR A 119 -0.04 13.11 -6.10
N LYS A 120 0.06 12.11 -5.24
CA LYS A 120 -0.74 10.90 -5.30
C LYS A 120 -1.61 10.80 -4.05
N ARG A 121 -2.89 10.57 -4.25
CA ARG A 121 -3.86 10.41 -3.17
C ARG A 121 -4.26 8.94 -3.06
N LEU A 122 -4.36 8.47 -1.84
CA LEU A 122 -4.86 7.16 -1.47
C LEU A 122 -5.92 7.36 -0.39
N ASN A 123 -6.93 6.50 -0.37
CA ASN A 123 -7.92 6.46 0.69
C ASN A 123 -7.63 5.31 1.64
N ALA A 124 -7.72 5.58 2.93
CA ALA A 124 -7.67 4.58 3.99
C ALA A 124 -9.00 4.60 4.72
N THR A 125 -9.70 3.48 4.72
CA THR A 125 -11.06 3.39 5.27
C THR A 125 -11.12 2.30 6.31
N LEU A 126 -11.58 2.63 7.51
CA LEU A 126 -11.90 1.63 8.52
C LEU A 126 -13.17 0.90 8.10
N THR A 127 -13.09 -0.41 7.98
CA THR A 127 -14.22 -1.22 7.52
C THR A 127 -14.24 -2.59 8.17
N ARG A 128 -15.40 -3.23 8.11
CA ARG A 128 -15.55 -4.62 8.55
C ARG A 128 -14.81 -5.55 7.60
N ILE A 129 -14.11 -6.50 8.18
CA ILE A 129 -13.51 -7.61 7.42
C ILE A 129 -14.62 -8.59 7.04
N PRO A 130 -14.78 -8.94 5.76
CA PRO A 130 -15.83 -9.85 5.32
C PRO A 130 -15.82 -11.18 6.09
N GLY A 131 -17.00 -11.65 6.48
CA GLY A 131 -17.16 -12.92 7.22
C GLY A 131 -16.75 -12.86 8.69
N ARG A 132 -16.38 -11.72 9.23
CA ARG A 132 -15.96 -11.57 10.63
C ARG A 132 -17.00 -10.83 11.45
N SER A 133 -17.15 -11.25 12.71
CA SER A 133 -17.94 -10.52 13.69
C SER A 133 -17.13 -9.33 14.22
N VAL A 134 -17.78 -8.17 14.31
CA VAL A 134 -17.15 -6.97 14.87
C VAL A 134 -17.28 -7.00 16.38
N THR A 135 -16.17 -6.83 17.08
CA THR A 135 -16.11 -6.61 18.52
C THR A 135 -15.58 -5.22 18.83
N PRO A 136 -16.17 -4.52 19.81
CA PRO A 136 -15.73 -3.18 20.17
C PRO A 136 -14.33 -3.20 20.78
N GLY A 137 -13.62 -2.11 20.62
CA GLY A 137 -12.29 -1.94 21.19
C GLY A 137 -11.53 -0.80 20.54
N ARG A 138 -10.31 -0.58 21.03
CA ARG A 138 -9.41 0.40 20.43
C ARG A 138 -8.84 -0.14 19.13
N LEU A 139 -8.49 0.75 18.23
CA LEU A 139 -7.74 0.44 17.01
C LEU A 139 -6.56 1.41 16.92
N ASN A 140 -5.37 0.86 16.82
CA ASN A 140 -4.14 1.60 16.58
C ASN A 140 -3.35 0.88 15.49
N ALA A 141 -3.21 1.50 14.35
CA ALA A 141 -2.58 0.89 13.20
C ALA A 141 -1.67 1.90 12.50
N ARG A 142 -0.53 1.45 12.03
CA ARG A 142 0.44 2.26 11.29
C ARG A 142 0.99 1.47 10.11
N ALA A 143 1.30 2.19 9.07
CA ALA A 143 1.95 1.66 7.89
C ALA A 143 2.94 2.70 7.35
N GLN A 144 3.90 2.24 6.59
CA GLN A 144 4.97 3.06 6.03
C GLN A 144 4.85 3.11 4.51
N VAL A 145 4.94 4.30 3.92
CA VAL A 145 5.07 4.42 2.47
C VAL A 145 6.52 4.13 2.09
N VAL A 146 6.69 3.17 1.20
CA VAL A 146 7.98 2.78 0.64
C VAL A 146 7.99 3.11 -0.84
N ILE A 147 9.05 3.75 -1.30
CA ILE A 147 9.29 4.01 -2.71
C ILE A 147 10.61 3.35 -3.09
N ARG A 148 10.57 2.57 -4.14
CA ARG A 148 11.71 1.81 -4.63
C ARG A 148 11.96 2.15 -6.10
N VAL A 149 13.23 2.37 -6.42
CA VAL A 149 13.70 2.64 -7.79
C VAL A 149 14.52 1.44 -8.26
N GLN A 150 14.25 1.02 -9.48
CA GLN A 150 15.04 0.01 -10.17
C GLN A 150 15.59 0.54 -11.49
#